data_5812896d31de208f52bd8f4c69eba3da
#
_entry.id   5812896d31de208f52bd8f4c69eba3da
#
_cell.length_a   1.000
_cell.length_b   1.000
_cell.length_c   1.000
_cell.angle_alpha   90.00
_cell.angle_beta   90.00
_cell.angle_gamma   90.00
#
_symmetry.space_group_name_H-M   'P 1'
#
loop_
_entity.id
_entity.type
_entity.pdbx_description
1 polymer ?
#
loop_
_entity_poly.entity_id
_entity_poly.type
_entity_poly.pdbx_seq_one_letter_code
_entity_poly.pdbx_strand_id
1 'polypeptide(L)'
;MAYEESALVTLNYSRSSSSHIETYNIAVVTYDRSGDIRSSYMIPKNFWIDNANSLSYGGGFGNQYKRFAYINGNDKSYILLNDTRRNIEKLANDKDPIQIQGVGDCDAFYFPLTGTDPIPARKYLFGESDDKKERNLAPFGISTYDKENDVFIVLRLNKDGRDKNVNLLWLKPQ
;
A
#
# COMPACT_ATOMS: atom_id res chain seq x y z
N MET A 1 8.32 2.38 14.11
CA MET A 1 7.96 0.96 13.89
C MET A 1 6.61 0.92 13.23
N ALA A 2 6.43 0.08 12.19
CA ALA A 2 5.15 -0.06 11.48
C ALA A 2 4.66 -1.51 11.59
N TYR A 3 3.38 -1.71 11.84
CA TYR A 3 2.72 -3.01 11.98
C TYR A 3 1.50 -3.08 11.07
N GLU A 4 1.28 -4.23 10.45
CA GLU A 4 0.08 -4.51 9.68
C GLU A 4 -0.72 -5.60 10.40
N GLU A 5 -2.01 -5.35 10.60
CA GLU A 5 -2.93 -6.36 11.09
C GLU A 5 -3.24 -7.36 9.97
N SER A 6 -3.24 -8.66 10.29
CA SER A 6 -3.60 -9.70 9.34
C SER A 6 -4.38 -10.82 10.00
N ALA A 7 -5.29 -11.44 9.23
CA ALA A 7 -6.03 -12.62 9.62
C ALA A 7 -5.96 -13.71 8.54
N LEU A 8 -5.76 -14.96 8.96
CA LEU A 8 -5.93 -16.12 8.08
C LEU A 8 -7.40 -16.52 8.09
N VAL A 9 -8.04 -16.47 6.94
CA VAL A 9 -9.43 -16.88 6.76
C VAL A 9 -9.45 -18.21 6.00
N THR A 10 -10.10 -19.21 6.56
CA THR A 10 -10.29 -20.53 5.92
C THR A 10 -11.76 -20.76 5.66
N LEU A 11 -12.10 -20.97 4.41
CA LEU A 11 -13.46 -21.34 3.97
C LEU A 11 -13.50 -22.83 3.68
N ASN A 12 -14.34 -23.55 4.42
CA ASN A 12 -14.55 -24.98 4.25
C ASN A 12 -15.81 -25.24 3.43
N TYR A 13 -15.65 -25.87 2.30
CA TYR A 13 -16.73 -26.36 1.46
C TYR A 13 -16.84 -27.90 1.56
N SER A 14 -17.97 -28.45 1.24
CA SER A 14 -18.24 -29.92 1.38
C SER A 14 -17.26 -30.83 0.62
N ARG A 15 -16.50 -30.29 -0.34
CA ARG A 15 -15.52 -31.06 -1.15
C ARG A 15 -14.16 -30.36 -1.30
N SER A 16 -13.98 -29.17 -0.76
CA SER A 16 -12.72 -28.39 -0.86
C SER A 16 -12.62 -27.41 0.26
N SER A 17 -11.40 -27.01 0.59
CA SER A 17 -11.13 -25.85 1.44
C SER A 17 -10.29 -24.84 0.68
N SER A 18 -10.58 -23.58 0.85
CA SER A 18 -9.73 -22.50 0.37
C SER A 18 -9.34 -21.60 1.54
N SER A 19 -8.12 -21.07 1.51
CA SER A 19 -7.67 -20.12 2.52
C SER A 19 -7.04 -18.90 1.85
N HIS A 20 -7.22 -17.75 2.48
CA HIS A 20 -6.61 -16.50 2.07
C HIS A 20 -6.20 -15.72 3.30
N ILE A 21 -5.35 -14.72 3.11
CA ILE A 21 -4.97 -13.79 4.17
C ILE A 21 -5.69 -12.47 3.90
N GLU A 22 -6.36 -11.95 4.89
CA GLU A 22 -6.85 -10.57 4.87
C GLU A 22 -5.86 -9.70 5.64
N THR A 23 -5.48 -8.56 5.06
CA THR A 23 -4.64 -7.57 5.73
C THR A 23 -5.41 -6.27 5.88
N TYR A 24 -5.33 -5.71 7.08
CA TYR A 24 -6.10 -4.55 7.48
C TYR A 24 -5.19 -3.35 7.73
N ASN A 25 -5.57 -2.52 8.66
CA ASN A 25 -4.90 -1.25 8.97
C ASN A 25 -3.40 -1.40 9.22
N ILE A 26 -2.65 -0.35 8.87
CA ILE A 26 -1.24 -0.23 9.21
C ILE A 26 -1.13 0.76 10.35
N ALA A 27 -0.68 0.29 11.52
CA ALA A 27 -0.35 1.13 12.66
C ALA A 27 1.13 1.50 12.62
N VAL A 28 1.43 2.79 12.77
CA VAL A 28 2.81 3.28 12.86
C VAL A 28 2.99 4.01 14.18
N VAL A 29 3.96 3.58 14.96
CA VAL A 29 4.33 4.23 16.22
C VAL A 29 5.77 4.71 16.11
N THR A 30 5.98 5.98 16.41
CA THR A 30 7.32 6.58 16.48
C THR A 30 7.68 6.85 17.95
N TYR A 31 8.93 6.63 18.27
CA TYR A 31 9.47 6.84 19.60
C TYR A 31 10.57 7.87 19.55
N ASP A 32 10.73 8.61 20.62
CA ASP A 32 11.89 9.46 20.80
C ASP A 32 13.10 8.65 21.33
N ARG A 33 14.22 9.32 21.63
CA ARG A 33 15.44 8.67 22.12
C ARG A 33 15.31 8.12 23.53
N SER A 34 14.37 8.60 24.33
CA SER A 34 14.07 8.09 25.67
C SER A 34 13.19 6.84 25.65
N GLY A 35 12.58 6.53 24.52
CA GLY A 35 11.65 5.42 24.35
C GLY A 35 10.19 5.81 24.55
N ASP A 36 9.89 7.10 24.70
CA ASP A 36 8.53 7.59 24.82
C ASP A 36 7.87 7.71 23.43
N ILE A 37 6.56 7.47 23.38
CA ILE A 37 5.78 7.59 22.14
C ILE A 37 5.73 9.06 21.71
N ARG A 38 6.31 9.34 20.56
CA ARG A 38 6.30 10.67 19.94
C ARG A 38 5.05 10.90 19.09
N SER A 39 4.65 9.92 18.32
CA SER A 39 3.45 9.97 17.49
C SER A 39 2.95 8.57 17.14
N SER A 40 1.66 8.48 16.84
CA SER A 40 1.04 7.26 16.35
C SER A 40 0.11 7.59 15.18
N TYR A 41 0.09 6.72 14.18
CA TYR A 41 -0.73 6.88 12.98
C TYR A 41 -1.44 5.58 12.66
N MET A 42 -2.61 5.69 12.06
CA MET A 42 -3.38 4.57 11.54
C MET A 42 -3.69 4.81 10.07
N ILE A 43 -3.19 3.94 9.19
CA ILE A 43 -3.49 4.02 7.76
C ILE A 43 -4.53 2.93 7.44
N PRO A 44 -5.77 3.32 7.12
CA PRO A 44 -6.82 2.39 6.77
C PRO A 44 -6.50 1.63 5.49
N LYS A 45 -6.62 0.30 5.54
CA LYS A 45 -6.33 -0.61 4.46
C LYS A 45 -7.21 -1.85 4.60
N ASN A 46 -7.62 -2.45 3.48
CA ASN A 46 -8.29 -3.75 3.48
C ASN A 46 -7.94 -4.51 2.20
N PHE A 47 -7.09 -5.53 2.31
CA PHE A 47 -6.66 -6.35 1.18
C PHE A 47 -6.94 -7.84 1.41
N TRP A 48 -7.39 -8.48 0.36
CA TRP A 48 -7.41 -9.93 0.23
C TRP A 48 -6.11 -10.38 -0.45
N ILE A 49 -5.35 -11.26 0.21
CA ILE A 49 -4.13 -11.85 -0.33
C ILE A 49 -4.38 -13.35 -0.50
N ASP A 50 -4.33 -13.83 -1.74
CA ASP A 50 -4.43 -15.25 -2.01
C ASP A 50 -3.31 -16.02 -1.31
N ASN A 51 -3.62 -17.17 -0.74
CA ASN A 51 -2.64 -17.96 -0.02
C ASN A 51 -1.47 -18.33 -0.96
N ALA A 52 -0.25 -18.05 -0.49
CA ALA A 52 1.00 -18.25 -1.23
C ALA A 52 1.25 -19.70 -1.69
N ASN A 53 0.48 -20.67 -1.18
CA ASN A 53 0.55 -22.06 -1.60
C ASN A 53 -0.18 -22.37 -2.92
N SER A 54 -0.98 -21.45 -3.43
CA SER A 54 -1.46 -21.58 -4.80
C SER A 54 -0.34 -21.14 -5.75
N LEU A 55 0.57 -22.05 -6.07
CA LEU A 55 1.47 -21.99 -7.22
C LEU A 55 0.72 -21.95 -8.58
N SER A 56 -0.58 -21.66 -8.56
CA SER A 56 -1.33 -21.44 -9.76
C SER A 56 -0.85 -20.15 -10.43
N TYR A 57 -0.49 -20.27 -11.67
CA TYR A 57 0.11 -19.33 -12.62
C TYR A 57 -0.51 -17.91 -12.73
N GLY A 58 -1.44 -17.54 -11.89
CA GLY A 58 -2.10 -16.24 -11.88
C GLY A 58 -2.06 -15.46 -10.56
N GLY A 59 -1.85 -16.12 -9.42
CA GLY A 59 -1.98 -15.48 -8.10
C GLY A 59 -0.72 -14.80 -7.56
N GLY A 60 0.47 -15.25 -7.99
CA GLY A 60 1.75 -14.81 -7.40
C GLY A 60 2.17 -13.38 -7.74
N PHE A 61 1.86 -12.91 -8.93
CA PHE A 61 2.29 -11.59 -9.38
C PHE A 61 1.52 -10.41 -8.78
N GLY A 62 0.32 -10.63 -8.25
CA GLY A 62 -0.50 -9.58 -7.64
C GLY A 62 -0.09 -9.22 -6.21
N ASN A 63 0.51 -10.15 -5.48
CA ASN A 63 0.75 -9.99 -4.04
C ASN A 63 1.81 -8.93 -3.72
N GLN A 64 2.81 -8.72 -4.57
CA GLN A 64 3.80 -7.65 -4.40
C GLN A 64 3.19 -6.25 -4.46
N TYR A 65 2.06 -6.08 -5.15
CA TYR A 65 1.33 -4.82 -5.20
C TYR A 65 0.41 -4.60 -3.99
N LYS A 66 0.14 -5.64 -3.20
CA LYS A 66 -0.69 -5.58 -2.00
C LYS A 66 0.12 -5.28 -0.73
N ARG A 67 1.44 -5.30 -0.82
CA ARG A 67 2.35 -4.92 0.26
C ARG A 67 2.44 -3.41 0.39
N PHE A 68 2.83 -2.96 1.58
CA PHE A 68 3.21 -1.57 1.80
C PHE A 68 4.73 -1.44 1.90
N ALA A 69 5.24 -0.21 1.71
CA ALA A 69 6.61 0.14 2.07
C ALA A 69 6.58 1.20 3.19
N TYR A 70 7.52 1.08 4.13
CA TYR A 70 7.82 2.11 5.10
C TYR A 70 9.18 2.73 4.75
N ILE A 71 9.19 4.03 4.54
CA ILE A 71 10.41 4.80 4.29
C ILE A 71 10.66 5.69 5.50
N ASN A 72 11.85 5.59 6.07
CA ASN A 72 12.33 6.52 7.08
C ASN A 72 13.43 7.39 6.45
N GLY A 73 12.99 8.48 5.83
CA GLY A 73 13.87 9.48 5.22
C GLY A 73 14.61 10.32 6.27
N ASN A 74 15.41 11.25 5.80
CA ASN A 74 16.24 12.07 6.69
C ASN A 74 15.40 12.97 7.60
N ASP A 75 14.35 13.59 7.07
CA ASP A 75 13.51 14.53 7.81
C ASP A 75 12.07 14.03 8.02
N LYS A 76 11.61 13.11 7.21
CA LYS A 76 10.21 12.66 7.19
C LYS A 76 10.14 11.14 6.98
N SER A 77 9.10 10.54 7.54
CA SER A 77 8.78 9.14 7.29
C SER A 77 7.50 9.03 6.47
N TYR A 78 7.38 7.94 5.72
CA TYR A 78 6.25 7.72 4.81
C TYR A 78 5.79 6.26 4.87
N ILE A 79 4.48 6.06 4.72
CA ILE A 79 3.92 4.77 4.31
C ILE A 79 3.50 4.90 2.85
N LEU A 80 3.80 3.87 2.05
CA LEU A 80 3.42 3.79 0.65
C LEU A 80 2.63 2.50 0.43
N LEU A 81 1.50 2.59 -0.27
CA LEU A 81 0.68 1.44 -0.64
C LEU A 81 -0.13 1.73 -1.90
N ASN A 82 -0.55 0.66 -2.59
CA ASN A 82 -1.57 0.81 -3.65
C ASN A 82 -2.96 0.77 -3.00
N ASP A 83 -3.88 1.60 -3.50
CA ASP A 83 -5.27 1.58 -3.03
C ASP A 83 -6.21 2.07 -4.13
N THR A 84 -7.50 1.81 -3.99
CA THR A 84 -8.51 2.29 -4.93
C THR A 84 -8.86 3.76 -4.66
N ARG A 85 -9.10 4.53 -5.73
CA ARG A 85 -9.60 5.92 -5.62
C ARG A 85 -10.91 6.00 -4.82
N ARG A 86 -11.75 4.97 -4.89
CA ARG A 86 -13.02 4.91 -4.15
C ARG A 86 -12.85 4.97 -2.63
N ASN A 87 -11.69 4.54 -2.12
CA ASN A 87 -11.41 4.64 -0.69
C ASN A 87 -11.12 6.07 -0.24
N ILE A 88 -10.75 7.00 -1.14
CA ILE A 88 -10.61 8.42 -0.81
C ILE A 88 -11.95 8.99 -0.33
N GLU A 89 -13.02 8.77 -1.09
CA GLU A 89 -14.36 9.26 -0.75
C GLU A 89 -14.94 8.54 0.48
N LYS A 90 -14.69 7.23 0.60
CA LYS A 90 -15.18 6.47 1.75
C LYS A 90 -14.57 6.95 3.06
N LEU A 91 -13.25 7.08 3.10
CA LEU A 91 -12.54 7.52 4.30
C LEU A 91 -12.86 8.99 4.65
N ALA A 92 -13.08 9.85 3.66
CA ALA A 92 -13.54 11.21 3.90
C ALA A 92 -14.95 11.29 4.52
N ASN A 93 -15.72 10.20 4.45
CA ASN A 93 -17.07 10.07 5.04
C ASN A 93 -17.11 9.08 6.22
N ASP A 94 -15.99 8.84 6.89
CA ASP A 94 -15.84 7.93 8.03
C ASP A 94 -16.39 6.51 7.77
N LYS A 95 -16.21 6.01 6.53
CA LYS A 95 -16.64 4.66 6.14
C LYS A 95 -15.44 3.73 6.02
N ASP A 96 -15.65 2.46 6.32
CA ASP A 96 -14.64 1.42 6.17
C ASP A 96 -14.10 1.33 4.73
N PRO A 97 -12.80 1.06 4.56
CA PRO A 97 -12.22 0.87 3.25
C PRO A 97 -12.80 -0.36 2.53
N ILE A 98 -12.91 -0.26 1.22
CA ILE A 98 -13.34 -1.37 0.36
C ILE A 98 -12.25 -2.45 0.40
N GLN A 99 -12.65 -3.71 0.55
CA GLN A 99 -11.74 -4.83 0.41
C GLN A 99 -11.23 -4.93 -1.04
N ILE A 100 -9.91 -4.94 -1.19
CA ILE A 100 -9.23 -5.02 -2.48
C ILE A 100 -8.81 -6.47 -2.74
N GLN A 101 -9.48 -7.12 -3.66
CA GLN A 101 -9.13 -8.45 -4.14
C GLN A 101 -8.12 -8.39 -5.29
N GLY A 102 -8.32 -7.47 -6.22
CA GLY A 102 -7.44 -7.24 -7.36
C GLY A 102 -6.96 -5.79 -7.44
N VAL A 103 -5.71 -5.60 -7.79
CA VAL A 103 -5.07 -4.27 -7.85
C VAL A 103 -5.36 -3.50 -9.15
N GLY A 104 -6.13 -4.07 -10.07
CA GLY A 104 -6.37 -3.45 -11.39
C GLY A 104 -7.04 -2.07 -11.38
N ASP A 105 -7.67 -1.72 -10.26
CA ASP A 105 -8.39 -0.46 -10.02
C ASP A 105 -7.67 0.44 -8.99
N CYS A 106 -6.42 0.11 -8.66
CA CYS A 106 -5.64 0.84 -7.68
C CYS A 106 -4.67 1.82 -8.31
N ASP A 107 -4.29 2.82 -7.54
CA ASP A 107 -3.16 3.71 -7.78
C ASP A 107 -2.19 3.63 -6.60
N ALA A 108 -0.93 4.01 -6.83
CA ALA A 108 0.07 4.11 -5.78
C ALA A 108 -0.09 5.43 -5.00
N PHE A 109 -0.18 5.32 -3.69
CA PHE A 109 -0.29 6.44 -2.77
C PHE A 109 0.86 6.46 -1.78
N TYR A 110 1.13 7.64 -1.22
CA TYR A 110 1.97 7.80 -0.06
C TYR A 110 1.27 8.62 1.03
N PHE A 111 1.66 8.38 2.26
CA PHE A 111 1.15 9.01 3.46
C PHE A 111 2.33 9.61 4.23
N PRO A 112 2.54 10.93 4.19
CA PRO A 112 3.57 11.55 5.01
C PRO A 112 3.19 11.44 6.48
N LEU A 113 4.07 10.88 7.28
CA LEU A 113 3.88 10.71 8.72
C LEU A 113 4.33 12.00 9.44
N THR A 114 3.58 13.07 9.22
CA THR A 114 3.86 14.39 9.77
C THR A 114 2.62 14.96 10.45
N GLY A 115 2.83 15.75 11.49
CA GLY A 115 1.71 16.37 12.21
C GLY A 115 1.13 15.47 13.31
N THR A 116 -0.03 15.87 13.82
CA THR A 116 -0.73 15.25 14.96
C THR A 116 -1.97 14.46 14.55
N ASP A 117 -2.34 14.52 13.27
CA ASP A 117 -3.50 13.78 12.79
C ASP A 117 -3.21 12.27 12.80
N PRO A 118 -4.01 11.46 13.50
CA PRO A 118 -3.81 10.01 13.55
C PRO A 118 -4.00 9.32 12.20
N ILE A 119 -4.74 9.94 11.27
CA ILE A 119 -4.91 9.46 9.88
C ILE A 119 -4.22 10.45 8.95
N PRO A 120 -2.97 10.16 8.49
CA PRO A 120 -2.23 11.10 7.66
C PRO A 120 -2.88 11.27 6.28
N ALA A 121 -2.73 12.46 5.71
CA ALA A 121 -3.26 12.77 4.40
C ALA A 121 -2.69 11.86 3.32
N ARG A 122 -3.57 11.34 2.48
CA ARG A 122 -3.22 10.51 1.31
C ARG A 122 -2.84 11.39 0.13
N LYS A 123 -1.74 11.04 -0.54
CA LYS A 123 -1.29 11.71 -1.77
C LYS A 123 -0.94 10.69 -2.85
N TYR A 124 -1.20 11.00 -4.11
CA TYR A 124 -0.77 10.16 -5.24
C TYR A 124 0.75 10.16 -5.36
N LEU A 125 1.36 8.97 -5.46
CA LEU A 125 2.83 8.84 -5.59
C LEU A 125 3.34 9.33 -6.95
N PHE A 126 2.58 9.10 -8.01
CA PHE A 126 2.95 9.44 -9.39
C PHE A 126 2.10 10.58 -9.98
N GLY A 127 1.40 11.33 -9.13
CA GLY A 127 0.41 12.31 -9.56
C GLY A 127 -0.96 11.69 -9.84
N GLU A 128 -1.99 12.52 -9.79
CA GLU A 128 -3.34 12.13 -10.18
C GLU A 128 -3.47 12.21 -11.71
N SER A 129 -4.02 11.16 -12.32
CA SER A 129 -4.35 11.19 -13.74
C SER A 129 -5.77 11.72 -13.96
N ASP A 130 -5.92 12.60 -14.94
CA ASP A 130 -7.22 13.10 -15.40
C ASP A 130 -8.02 11.99 -16.11
N ASP A 131 -7.35 10.99 -16.68
CA ASP A 131 -8.02 9.83 -17.28
C ASP A 131 -8.46 8.83 -16.20
N LYS A 132 -9.78 8.64 -16.13
CA LYS A 132 -10.38 7.67 -15.18
C LYS A 132 -9.98 6.22 -15.45
N LYS A 133 -9.44 5.89 -16.61
CA LYS A 133 -9.01 4.53 -16.99
C LYS A 133 -7.52 4.31 -16.68
N GLU A 134 -6.74 5.38 -16.60
CA GLU A 134 -5.33 5.28 -16.26
C GLU A 134 -5.14 4.92 -14.80
N ARG A 135 -4.22 4.00 -14.54
CA ARG A 135 -3.79 3.58 -13.20
C ARG A 135 -2.28 3.54 -13.13
N ASN A 136 -1.77 3.98 -11.99
CA ASN A 136 -0.34 4.03 -11.71
C ASN A 136 -0.03 3.24 -10.45
N LEU A 137 0.45 2.01 -10.62
CA LEU A 137 0.74 1.06 -9.56
C LEU A 137 2.23 0.99 -9.24
N ALA A 138 2.56 0.60 -8.03
CA ALA A 138 3.93 0.27 -7.62
C ALA A 138 4.00 -1.08 -6.89
N PRO A 139 4.92 -1.98 -7.25
CA PRO A 139 5.14 -3.23 -6.51
C PRO A 139 6.01 -2.96 -5.28
N PHE A 140 5.43 -2.45 -4.22
CA PHE A 140 6.14 -2.04 -3.00
C PHE A 140 6.91 -3.18 -2.32
N GLY A 141 6.58 -4.44 -2.63
CA GLY A 141 7.31 -5.60 -2.13
C GLY A 141 8.73 -5.75 -2.69
N ILE A 142 9.06 -5.05 -3.80
CA ILE A 142 10.38 -5.08 -4.46
C ILE A 142 11.00 -3.68 -4.64
N SER A 143 10.41 -2.66 -4.01
CA SER A 143 10.99 -1.32 -3.97
C SER A 143 12.09 -1.22 -2.91
N THR A 144 12.96 -0.24 -3.05
CA THR A 144 14.04 -0.01 -2.09
C THR A 144 14.26 1.48 -1.85
N TYR A 145 14.82 1.82 -0.69
CA TYR A 145 15.17 3.18 -0.33
C TYR A 145 16.67 3.29 -0.09
N ASP A 146 17.32 4.12 -0.90
CA ASP A 146 18.72 4.50 -0.71
C ASP A 146 18.77 5.68 0.27
N LYS A 147 19.15 5.36 1.50
CA LYS A 147 19.20 6.34 2.59
C LYS A 147 20.34 7.35 2.43
N GLU A 148 21.44 6.96 1.79
CA GLU A 148 22.63 7.84 1.61
C GLU A 148 22.31 8.97 0.64
N ASN A 149 21.59 8.65 -0.43
CA ASN A 149 21.21 9.61 -1.46
C ASN A 149 19.80 10.19 -1.27
N ASP A 150 19.07 9.73 -0.23
CA ASP A 150 17.67 10.09 0.05
C ASP A 150 16.77 9.87 -1.19
N VAL A 151 16.85 8.66 -1.76
CA VAL A 151 16.16 8.30 -3.00
C VAL A 151 15.36 7.00 -2.82
N PHE A 152 14.10 7.05 -3.16
CA PHE A 152 13.25 5.87 -3.26
C PHE A 152 13.25 5.34 -4.69
N ILE A 153 13.64 4.09 -4.85
CA ILE A 153 13.73 3.40 -6.14
C ILE A 153 12.54 2.46 -6.27
N VAL A 154 11.73 2.68 -7.30
CA VAL A 154 10.47 1.97 -7.47
C VAL A 154 10.13 1.75 -8.94
N LEU A 155 9.51 0.61 -9.25
CA LEU A 155 8.89 0.39 -10.54
C LEU A 155 7.49 1.03 -10.56
N ARG A 156 7.20 1.84 -11.58
CA ARG A 156 5.86 2.31 -11.89
C ARG A 156 5.27 1.43 -12.98
N LEU A 157 4.17 0.77 -12.71
CA LEU A 157 3.33 0.16 -13.72
C LEU A 157 2.21 1.15 -14.08
N ASN A 158 2.33 1.75 -15.24
CA ASN A 158 1.26 2.55 -15.83
C ASN A 158 0.36 1.64 -16.66
N LYS A 159 -0.94 1.67 -16.40
CA LYS A 159 -1.98 0.94 -17.11
C LYS A 159 -2.97 1.94 -17.68
N ASP A 160 -3.10 1.99 -19.00
CA ASP A 160 -4.09 2.75 -19.73
C ASP A 160 -4.92 1.79 -20.58
N GLY A 161 -6.13 1.48 -20.14
CA GLY A 161 -6.99 0.48 -20.75
C GLY A 161 -6.31 -0.90 -20.86
N ARG A 162 -5.90 -1.29 -22.10
CA ARG A 162 -5.18 -2.54 -22.38
C ARG A 162 -3.66 -2.37 -22.37
N ASP A 163 -3.20 -1.14 -22.57
CA ASP A 163 -1.77 -0.84 -22.64
C ASP A 163 -1.15 -0.82 -21.24
N LYS A 164 0.06 -1.35 -21.16
CA LYS A 164 0.82 -1.43 -19.91
C LYS A 164 2.26 -1.05 -20.18
N ASN A 165 2.75 -0.06 -19.44
CA ASN A 165 4.13 0.39 -19.48
C ASN A 165 4.76 0.26 -18.10
N VAL A 166 6.01 -0.19 -18.05
CA VAL A 166 6.78 -0.28 -16.80
C VAL A 166 7.97 0.65 -16.88
N ASN A 167 8.13 1.50 -15.87
CA ASN A 167 9.24 2.43 -15.77
C ASN A 167 9.93 2.25 -14.41
N LEU A 168 11.24 2.27 -14.39
CA LEU A 168 12.03 2.38 -13.17
C LEU A 168 12.21 3.86 -12.84
N LEU A 169 11.84 4.25 -11.63
CA LEU A 169 11.85 5.65 -11.18
C LEU A 169 12.69 5.81 -9.92
N TRP A 170 13.35 6.96 -9.83
CA TRP A 170 14.08 7.46 -8.67
C TRP A 170 13.32 8.66 -8.14
N LEU A 171 12.69 8.52 -6.98
CA LEU A 171 11.86 9.55 -6.37
C LEU A 171 12.58 10.13 -5.15
N LYS A 172 12.68 11.46 -5.09
CA LYS A 172 13.11 12.14 -3.87
C LYS A 172 11.88 12.42 -2.99
N PRO A 173 11.90 12.06 -1.71
CA PRO A 173 10.87 12.45 -0.76
C PRO A 173 10.75 13.99 -0.69
N GLN A 174 9.52 14.50 -0.67
CA GLN A 174 9.24 15.96 -0.58
C GLN A 174 8.65 16.31 0.78
#